data_82dc639023e23a9c6a00b52098193630
#
_entry.id   82dc639023e23a9c6a00b52098193630
#
_cell.length_a   1.000
_cell.length_b   1.000
_cell.length_c   1.000
_cell.angle_alpha   90.00
_cell.angle_beta   90.00
_cell.angle_gamma   90.00
#
_symmetry.space_group_name_H-M   'P 1'
#
loop_
_entity.id
_entity.type
_entity.pdbx_description
1 polymer ?
#
loop_
_entity_poly.entity_id
_entity_poly.type
_entity_poly.pdbx_seq_one_letter_code
_entity_poly.pdbx_strand_id
1 'polypeptide(L)'
;MLTRPAALRLLPSSKFCRYISDIPDNAPGAIDNEIWLQELANGRKKSKRTPSVSQTEDLSIKHDKKAVATKSRGLQSKIKYEVISTPPDTPFIEIKSPLSNFTKMSYLQKNKNVRVQQSNFVDLRIIKCRSGNGGDGCVSFFRDRGRAIGPPDGGDGGEGGSVYIQAIEGINSLSKLKTTYIADNGLNGTSDQADGAKGKDVMITVPVGTVVTWCLDPKIVREYVDQKIKENKGGSLRDILETSKIRLNCTGRFSIDQKPSHIQLFRKSYEAGKGWIFKGKDEEYHLSKDWFQDLAKNVTEYDMDLEQSELETDRFPLLGLDLSKPTDKPICLLKGGKGGLGNMHFLTNLIRNPRFSKEGRSGLEQYFMFELKSIADLGLVGLPNAGKSTILNRISNATPRVGHWEFTTLHPTVGTISLGIDKPKFTVADIPGIIKDASQDKGMGLEFLRHIERSKGWVFVISLEKEEPLEDLFTLMNEVGGEEALATKNILVVCNKADIDEKSTFTKYQTVLTFCQKNNWEVIPISALKGENIDALLVKMAQCAGKA
;
A
#
# COMPACT_ATOMS: atom_id res chain seq x y z
N MET A 1 -7.99 -22.09 -64.71
CA MET A 1 -6.59 -22.14 -64.24
C MET A 1 -6.62 -22.38 -62.72
N LEU A 2 -6.20 -23.59 -62.40
CA LEU A 2 -6.20 -24.13 -61.05
C LEU A 2 -4.96 -23.63 -60.29
N THR A 3 -5.13 -23.05 -59.10
CA THR A 3 -4.04 -22.87 -58.11
C THR A 3 -4.35 -23.69 -56.87
N ARG A 4 -3.43 -24.56 -56.55
CA ARG A 4 -3.44 -25.54 -55.45
C ARG A 4 -3.38 -24.84 -54.07
N PRO A 5 -4.01 -25.42 -53.03
CA PRO A 5 -3.82 -24.94 -51.64
C PRO A 5 -2.47 -25.40 -51.08
N ALA A 6 -1.84 -24.52 -50.31
CA ALA A 6 -0.57 -24.75 -49.62
C ALA A 6 -0.73 -25.83 -48.52
N ALA A 7 0.19 -26.78 -48.55
CA ALA A 7 0.25 -27.88 -47.60
C ALA A 7 0.58 -27.38 -46.16
N LEU A 8 -0.31 -27.70 -45.23
CA LEU A 8 -0.01 -27.67 -43.79
C LEU A 8 1.12 -28.67 -43.48
N ARG A 9 2.28 -28.16 -43.12
CA ARG A 9 3.34 -28.99 -42.54
C ARG A 9 2.91 -29.38 -41.10
N LEU A 10 2.56 -30.64 -40.96
CA LEU A 10 2.45 -31.31 -39.66
C LEU A 10 3.82 -31.30 -38.98
N LEU A 11 3.94 -30.63 -37.85
CA LEU A 11 5.08 -30.74 -36.97
C LEU A 11 5.08 -32.14 -36.32
N PRO A 12 6.25 -32.79 -36.16
CA PRO A 12 6.31 -34.14 -35.65
C PRO A 12 5.86 -34.24 -34.21
N SER A 13 5.03 -35.24 -33.95
CA SER A 13 4.36 -35.58 -32.70
C SER A 13 5.27 -35.99 -31.52
N SER A 14 6.58 -35.74 -31.58
CA SER A 14 7.52 -36.19 -30.54
C SER A 14 7.79 -35.19 -29.43
N LYS A 15 7.19 -34.00 -29.44
CA LYS A 15 7.32 -33.04 -28.34
C LYS A 15 6.11 -33.02 -27.35
N PHE A 16 5.01 -33.65 -27.70
CA PHE A 16 3.84 -33.75 -26.85
C PHE A 16 3.92 -34.91 -25.86
N CYS A 17 4.74 -35.92 -26.10
CA CYS A 17 4.89 -37.07 -25.20
C CYS A 17 5.89 -36.88 -24.05
N ARG A 18 6.62 -35.75 -23.96
CA ARG A 18 7.56 -35.53 -22.85
C ARG A 18 6.96 -34.83 -21.63
N TYR A 19 5.74 -34.33 -21.72
CA TYR A 19 5.05 -33.73 -20.58
C TYR A 19 4.09 -34.71 -19.87
N ILE A 20 3.90 -35.91 -20.38
CA ILE A 20 3.04 -36.95 -19.79
C ILE A 20 3.85 -37.91 -18.90
N SER A 21 5.19 -37.86 -18.94
CA SER A 21 6.03 -38.78 -18.15
C SER A 21 6.43 -38.28 -16.75
N ASP A 22 6.04 -37.07 -16.37
CA ASP A 22 6.30 -36.52 -15.04
C ASP A 22 5.02 -36.39 -14.17
N ILE A 23 3.91 -36.93 -14.61
CA ILE A 23 2.73 -37.13 -13.77
C ILE A 23 3.02 -38.41 -12.94
N PRO A 24 3.06 -38.35 -11.60
CA PRO A 24 3.19 -39.54 -10.81
C PRO A 24 2.01 -40.49 -11.15
N ASP A 25 2.33 -41.64 -11.64
CA ASP A 25 1.39 -42.63 -12.23
C ASP A 25 0.37 -43.23 -11.23
N ASN A 26 0.32 -42.77 -9.98
CA ASN A 26 -0.58 -43.35 -8.98
C ASN A 26 -1.20 -42.27 -8.09
N ALA A 27 -2.52 -42.28 -8.01
CA ALA A 27 -3.21 -41.78 -6.81
C ALA A 27 -2.53 -42.41 -5.57
N PRO A 28 -2.26 -41.62 -4.50
CA PRO A 28 -1.62 -42.17 -3.31
C PRO A 28 -2.40 -43.41 -2.88
N GLY A 29 -1.70 -44.53 -2.72
CA GLY A 29 -2.32 -45.80 -2.30
C GLY A 29 -2.97 -45.62 -0.92
N ALA A 30 -3.95 -46.47 -0.59
CA ALA A 30 -4.61 -46.41 0.72
C ALA A 30 -3.60 -46.40 1.89
N ILE A 31 -2.49 -47.13 1.75
CA ILE A 31 -1.41 -47.20 2.74
C ILE A 31 -0.67 -45.88 2.85
N ASP A 32 -0.39 -45.19 1.72
CA ASP A 32 0.32 -43.91 1.69
C ASP A 32 -0.54 -42.81 2.32
N ASN A 33 -1.85 -42.82 2.09
CA ASN A 33 -2.78 -41.91 2.74
C ASN A 33 -2.93 -42.17 4.25
N GLU A 34 -2.91 -43.42 4.69
CA GLU A 34 -2.92 -43.74 6.12
C GLU A 34 -1.65 -43.25 6.80
N ILE A 35 -0.48 -43.44 6.18
CA ILE A 35 0.79 -42.91 6.66
C ILE A 35 0.74 -41.37 6.72
N TRP A 36 0.25 -40.73 5.68
CA TRP A 36 0.09 -39.26 5.62
C TRP A 36 -0.87 -38.76 6.71
N LEU A 37 -2.00 -39.41 6.92
CA LEU A 37 -2.95 -39.05 7.98
C LEU A 37 -2.37 -39.28 9.38
N GLN A 38 -1.56 -40.33 9.57
CA GLN A 38 -0.84 -40.59 10.83
C GLN A 38 0.27 -39.57 11.07
N GLU A 39 0.97 -39.11 10.02
CA GLU A 39 1.95 -38.05 10.12
C GLU A 39 1.32 -36.70 10.49
N LEU A 40 0.09 -36.44 10.02
CA LEU A 40 -0.69 -35.26 10.43
C LEU A 40 -1.07 -35.36 11.94
N ALA A 41 -1.53 -36.54 12.41
CA ALA A 41 -1.92 -36.74 13.79
C ALA A 41 -0.74 -36.71 14.78
N ASN A 42 0.43 -37.20 14.38
CA ASN A 42 1.61 -37.28 15.25
C ASN A 42 2.46 -35.99 15.30
N GLY A 43 1.94 -34.86 14.85
CA GLY A 43 2.57 -33.54 14.89
C GLY A 43 4.07 -33.65 14.67
N ARG A 44 4.54 -33.68 13.42
CA ARG A 44 5.93 -33.90 13.02
C ARG A 44 6.94 -33.40 14.04
N LYS A 45 7.62 -34.30 14.71
CA LYS A 45 8.96 -34.01 15.23
C LYS A 45 9.82 -33.59 14.04
N LYS A 46 10.13 -32.30 13.96
CA LYS A 46 10.85 -31.62 12.89
C LYS A 46 12.07 -32.41 12.44
N SER A 47 11.96 -33.19 11.38
CA SER A 47 13.13 -33.55 10.60
C SER A 47 13.43 -32.35 9.70
N LYS A 48 14.61 -31.77 9.88
CA LYS A 48 15.16 -30.68 9.09
C LYS A 48 15.33 -31.12 7.62
N ARG A 49 14.29 -31.01 6.83
CA ARG A 49 14.41 -30.85 5.38
C ARG A 49 13.72 -29.54 5.07
N THR A 50 14.50 -28.49 4.97
CA THR A 50 14.12 -27.20 4.44
C THR A 50 13.69 -27.39 3.00
N PRO A 51 12.40 -27.17 2.64
CA PRO A 51 12.10 -26.74 1.29
C PRO A 51 12.73 -25.36 1.19
N SER A 52 13.40 -25.08 0.08
CA SER A 52 13.90 -23.74 -0.26
C SER A 52 12.69 -22.83 -0.48
N VAL A 53 12.08 -22.42 0.61
CA VAL A 53 11.17 -21.27 0.62
C VAL A 53 12.08 -20.09 0.37
N SER A 54 11.90 -19.45 -0.77
CA SER A 54 12.42 -18.11 -1.01
C SER A 54 12.21 -17.30 0.25
N GLN A 55 13.29 -17.01 0.92
CA GLN A 55 13.30 -16.18 2.12
C GLN A 55 12.55 -14.90 1.77
N THR A 56 11.38 -14.73 2.33
CA THR A 56 10.88 -13.40 2.61
C THR A 56 11.91 -12.84 3.58
N GLU A 57 12.81 -12.03 3.05
CA GLU A 57 13.70 -11.25 3.90
C GLU A 57 12.79 -10.46 4.84
N ASP A 58 12.79 -10.89 6.10
CA ASP A 58 12.34 -10.05 7.18
C ASP A 58 13.10 -8.75 7.02
N LEU A 59 12.41 -7.69 6.61
CA LEU A 59 12.89 -6.32 6.72
C LEU A 59 12.96 -5.94 8.20
N SER A 60 13.66 -6.77 8.98
CA SER A 60 14.19 -6.40 10.25
C SER A 60 15.36 -5.46 9.95
N ILE A 61 15.14 -4.17 10.16
CA ILE A 61 16.18 -3.17 10.25
C ILE A 61 17.23 -3.71 11.22
N LYS A 62 18.31 -4.27 10.70
CA LYS A 62 19.52 -4.49 11.47
C LYS A 62 20.00 -3.11 11.87
N HIS A 63 19.76 -2.75 13.12
CA HIS A 63 20.46 -1.64 13.74
C HIS A 63 21.94 -1.99 13.80
N ASP A 64 22.71 -1.58 12.82
CA ASP A 64 24.14 -1.43 12.97
C ASP A 64 24.41 -0.39 14.05
N LYS A 65 24.81 -0.90 15.21
CA LYS A 65 25.32 -0.10 16.32
C LYS A 65 26.69 0.46 15.96
N LYS A 66 26.76 1.44 15.06
CA LYS A 66 27.85 2.41 14.89
C LYS A 66 27.49 3.36 13.73
N ALA A 67 26.51 4.21 13.96
CA ALA A 67 26.40 5.46 13.24
C ALA A 67 25.97 6.52 14.23
N VAL A 68 26.73 7.56 14.29
CA VAL A 68 26.54 8.78 15.05
C VAL A 68 25.07 9.19 14.98
N ALA A 69 24.43 9.29 16.15
CA ALA A 69 23.05 9.67 16.28
C ALA A 69 22.85 11.12 15.85
N THR A 70 22.71 11.35 14.56
CA THR A 70 21.98 12.51 14.07
C THR A 70 20.51 12.24 14.35
N LYS A 71 20.01 12.89 15.39
CA LYS A 71 18.58 12.96 15.72
C LYS A 71 17.84 13.64 14.57
N SER A 72 17.53 12.92 13.51
CA SER A 72 16.45 13.31 12.62
C SER A 72 15.15 13.07 13.40
N ARG A 73 14.66 14.09 14.08
CA ARG A 73 13.28 14.19 14.53
C ARG A 73 12.38 14.39 13.31
N GLY A 74 12.37 13.43 12.37
CA GLY A 74 11.26 13.29 11.46
C GLY A 74 10.02 13.00 12.30
N LEU A 75 8.96 13.74 12.10
CA LEU A 75 7.65 13.58 12.71
C LEU A 75 7.06 12.23 12.27
N GLN A 76 7.60 11.13 12.81
CA GLN A 76 6.89 9.87 12.84
C GLN A 76 5.75 10.10 13.83
N SER A 77 4.56 10.33 13.31
CA SER A 77 3.35 10.36 14.11
C SER A 77 3.28 9.04 14.87
N LYS A 78 3.70 9.04 16.13
CA LYS A 78 3.59 7.88 16.99
C LYS A 78 2.12 7.54 17.05
N ILE A 79 1.74 6.37 16.55
CA ILE A 79 0.37 5.86 16.69
C ILE A 79 0.07 5.83 18.18
N LYS A 80 -0.96 6.56 18.61
CA LYS A 80 -1.44 6.53 20.00
C LYS A 80 -2.23 5.25 20.16
N TYR A 81 -1.89 4.42 21.13
CA TYR A 81 -2.64 3.21 21.48
C TYR A 81 -2.52 2.91 22.97
N GLU A 82 -3.51 2.19 23.47
CA GLU A 82 -3.54 1.63 24.84
C GLU A 82 -3.54 0.11 24.69
N VAL A 83 -2.70 -0.61 25.41
CA VAL A 83 -2.69 -2.07 25.44
C VAL A 83 -3.76 -2.54 26.43
N ILE A 84 -4.65 -3.44 26.00
CA ILE A 84 -5.73 -4.00 26.82
C ILE A 84 -5.28 -5.34 27.41
N SER A 85 -4.78 -6.24 26.58
CA SER A 85 -4.36 -7.58 26.96
C SER A 85 -3.14 -8.03 26.18
N THR A 86 -2.36 -8.92 26.75
CA THR A 86 -1.13 -9.47 26.17
C THR A 86 -1.07 -10.97 26.41
N PRO A 87 -0.33 -11.73 25.60
CA PRO A 87 -0.06 -13.14 25.90
C PRO A 87 0.62 -13.29 27.29
N PRO A 88 0.28 -14.25 28.15
CA PRO A 88 -0.48 -15.49 27.83
C PRO A 88 -2.00 -15.39 27.94
N ASP A 89 -2.57 -14.29 28.41
CA ASP A 89 -4.02 -14.17 28.69
C ASP A 89 -4.83 -14.26 27.39
N THR A 90 -4.29 -13.73 26.30
CA THR A 90 -4.89 -13.76 24.96
C THR A 90 -3.85 -14.20 23.93
N PRO A 91 -4.25 -14.86 22.82
CA PRO A 91 -3.32 -15.26 21.76
C PRO A 91 -2.68 -14.07 21.01
N PHE A 92 -3.26 -12.88 21.17
CA PHE A 92 -2.84 -11.64 20.51
C PHE A 92 -2.64 -10.52 21.52
N ILE A 93 -1.88 -9.51 21.13
CA ILE A 93 -1.80 -8.24 21.86
C ILE A 93 -3.01 -7.41 21.44
N GLU A 94 -4.00 -7.26 22.31
CA GLU A 94 -5.13 -6.40 22.04
C GLU A 94 -4.78 -4.95 22.35
N ILE A 95 -4.96 -4.09 21.35
CA ILE A 95 -4.77 -2.65 21.50
C ILE A 95 -6.07 -1.89 21.26
N LYS A 96 -6.21 -0.77 21.97
CA LYS A 96 -7.26 0.20 21.76
C LYS A 96 -6.65 1.49 21.22
N SER A 97 -7.08 1.91 20.04
CA SER A 97 -6.47 3.03 19.34
C SER A 97 -7.54 3.99 18.83
N PRO A 98 -7.28 5.33 18.83
CA PRO A 98 -8.20 6.30 18.27
C PRO A 98 -8.45 6.04 16.77
N LEU A 99 -9.67 6.32 16.32
CA LEU A 99 -10.07 6.17 14.93
C LEU A 99 -9.26 7.07 13.99
N SER A 100 -8.78 8.22 14.48
CA SER A 100 -7.94 9.17 13.76
C SER A 100 -6.64 8.56 13.19
N ASN A 101 -6.12 7.49 13.79
CA ASN A 101 -4.92 6.80 13.30
C ASN A 101 -5.16 6.03 11.99
N PHE A 102 -6.39 5.56 11.76
CA PHE A 102 -6.76 4.68 10.64
C PHE A 102 -7.74 5.32 9.65
N THR A 103 -8.00 6.65 9.81
CA THR A 103 -8.89 7.40 8.93
C THR A 103 -8.46 8.85 8.87
N LYS A 104 -8.49 9.46 7.71
CA LYS A 104 -8.18 10.89 7.51
C LYS A 104 -9.45 11.72 7.40
N MET A 105 -9.46 12.89 8.02
CA MET A 105 -10.60 13.84 7.98
C MET A 105 -10.94 14.28 6.54
N SER A 106 -9.93 14.54 5.72
CA SER A 106 -10.09 14.98 4.33
C SER A 106 -10.95 14.01 3.49
N TYR A 107 -10.87 12.72 3.81
CA TYR A 107 -11.63 11.70 3.10
C TYR A 107 -13.10 11.59 3.57
N LEU A 108 -13.40 12.02 4.79
CA LEU A 108 -14.74 11.96 5.38
C LEU A 108 -15.57 13.18 5.05
N GLN A 109 -14.97 14.35 4.83
CA GLN A 109 -15.66 15.56 4.47
C GLN A 109 -16.35 15.43 3.10
N LYS A 110 -17.68 15.50 3.09
CA LYS A 110 -18.47 15.57 1.85
C LYS A 110 -18.33 16.98 1.29
N ASN A 111 -17.44 17.20 0.35
CA ASN A 111 -17.44 18.43 -0.45
C ASN A 111 -18.69 18.46 -1.34
N LYS A 112 -19.80 19.03 -0.83
CA LYS A 112 -21.08 19.11 -1.54
C LYS A 112 -21.03 19.95 -2.83
N ASN A 113 -20.00 20.79 -3.03
CA ASN A 113 -20.00 21.82 -4.07
C ASN A 113 -18.75 21.86 -4.97
N VAL A 114 -17.82 20.94 -4.84
CA VAL A 114 -16.70 20.88 -5.79
C VAL A 114 -17.10 19.88 -6.86
N ARG A 115 -17.52 20.36 -8.04
CA ARG A 115 -17.37 19.60 -9.29
C ARG A 115 -15.90 19.17 -9.29
N VAL A 116 -15.65 17.90 -9.08
CA VAL A 116 -14.30 17.29 -9.09
C VAL A 116 -13.73 17.57 -10.47
N GLN A 117 -13.10 18.73 -10.64
CA GLN A 117 -12.14 18.90 -11.71
C GLN A 117 -11.09 17.85 -11.40
N GLN A 118 -10.95 16.88 -12.30
CA GLN A 118 -9.95 15.82 -12.21
C GLN A 118 -8.60 16.49 -12.05
N SER A 119 -8.16 16.63 -10.80
CA SER A 119 -6.78 17.05 -10.53
C SER A 119 -5.89 15.93 -11.03
N ASN A 120 -4.95 16.26 -11.91
CA ASN A 120 -3.98 15.29 -12.43
C ASN A 120 -3.07 14.72 -11.32
N PHE A 121 -3.12 15.31 -10.13
CA PHE A 121 -2.33 14.92 -8.98
C PHE A 121 -3.22 14.49 -7.82
N VAL A 122 -2.96 13.28 -7.31
CA VAL A 122 -3.63 12.69 -6.14
C VAL A 122 -2.55 12.18 -5.20
N ASP A 123 -2.52 12.68 -3.97
CA ASP A 123 -1.55 12.37 -2.92
C ASP A 123 -2.07 11.34 -1.90
N LEU A 124 -3.39 11.23 -1.78
CA LEU A 124 -4.06 10.32 -0.86
C LEU A 124 -5.14 9.51 -1.57
N ARG A 125 -5.09 8.19 -1.45
CA ARG A 125 -6.13 7.31 -2.01
C ARG A 125 -6.39 6.11 -1.11
N ILE A 126 -7.67 5.82 -0.87
CA ILE A 126 -8.08 4.60 -0.18
C ILE A 126 -8.48 3.57 -1.23
N ILE A 127 -7.94 2.38 -1.10
CA ILE A 127 -8.09 1.29 -2.04
C ILE A 127 -8.59 0.05 -1.30
N LYS A 128 -9.62 -0.58 -1.87
CA LYS A 128 -10.09 -1.89 -1.45
C LYS A 128 -9.26 -2.95 -2.16
N CYS A 129 -8.58 -3.81 -1.40
CA CYS A 129 -7.84 -4.95 -1.91
C CYS A 129 -8.51 -6.24 -1.46
N ARG A 130 -8.65 -7.18 -2.39
CA ARG A 130 -9.16 -8.53 -2.13
C ARG A 130 -8.26 -9.55 -2.82
N SER A 131 -7.74 -10.50 -2.07
CA SER A 131 -7.06 -11.65 -2.64
C SER A 131 -8.08 -12.72 -3.06
N GLY A 132 -7.68 -13.59 -3.97
CA GLY A 132 -8.53 -14.67 -4.46
C GLY A 132 -8.79 -15.73 -3.39
N ASN A 133 -9.95 -16.35 -3.44
CA ASN A 133 -10.24 -17.53 -2.65
C ASN A 133 -9.52 -18.73 -3.28
N GLY A 134 -9.16 -19.74 -2.48
CA GLY A 134 -8.77 -21.04 -2.99
C GLY A 134 -9.95 -21.71 -3.70
N GLY A 135 -9.65 -22.53 -4.69
CA GLY A 135 -10.64 -23.39 -5.35
C GLY A 135 -10.99 -24.59 -4.45
N ASP A 136 -12.14 -25.16 -4.66
CA ASP A 136 -12.61 -26.34 -3.92
C ASP A 136 -11.98 -27.62 -4.44
N GLY A 137 -11.74 -28.58 -3.56
CA GLY A 137 -11.37 -29.93 -3.95
C GLY A 137 -12.52 -30.67 -4.63
N CYS A 138 -12.19 -31.54 -5.57
CA CYS A 138 -13.18 -32.29 -6.35
C CYS A 138 -13.52 -33.61 -5.69
N VAL A 139 -14.80 -34.04 -5.84
CA VAL A 139 -15.24 -35.41 -5.53
C VAL A 139 -15.52 -36.14 -6.84
N SER A 140 -14.59 -36.94 -7.31
CA SER A 140 -14.72 -37.72 -8.51
C SER A 140 -14.21 -39.15 -8.31
N PHE A 141 -14.62 -40.07 -9.19
CA PHE A 141 -14.22 -41.48 -9.20
C PHE A 141 -13.93 -41.88 -10.62
N PHE A 142 -12.83 -42.55 -10.81
CA PHE A 142 -12.47 -43.12 -12.09
C PHE A 142 -13.60 -44.04 -12.61
N ARG A 143 -13.92 -43.96 -13.87
CA ARG A 143 -14.95 -44.77 -14.54
C ARG A 143 -14.36 -45.50 -15.73
N ASP A 144 -14.51 -46.79 -15.75
CA ASP A 144 -14.09 -47.61 -16.88
C ASP A 144 -15.26 -48.50 -17.34
N ARG A 145 -15.13 -49.05 -18.54
CA ARG A 145 -16.17 -49.82 -19.25
C ARG A 145 -16.72 -51.04 -18.47
N GLY A 146 -16.10 -51.46 -17.41
CA GLY A 146 -16.56 -52.59 -16.55
C GLY A 146 -16.80 -52.19 -15.10
N ARG A 147 -16.54 -50.91 -14.72
CA ARG A 147 -16.65 -50.45 -13.33
C ARG A 147 -17.40 -49.12 -13.27
N ALA A 148 -18.58 -49.17 -12.66
CA ALA A 148 -19.40 -47.98 -12.47
C ALA A 148 -18.76 -46.98 -11.47
N ILE A 149 -17.97 -47.46 -10.52
CA ILE A 149 -17.24 -46.68 -9.51
C ILE A 149 -15.86 -47.31 -9.35
N GLY A 150 -14.81 -46.58 -9.78
CA GLY A 150 -13.42 -46.93 -9.57
C GLY A 150 -12.82 -46.23 -8.36
N PRO A 151 -11.48 -46.12 -8.26
CA PRO A 151 -10.81 -45.39 -7.18
C PRO A 151 -11.16 -43.89 -7.25
N PRO A 152 -11.04 -43.16 -6.12
CA PRO A 152 -11.22 -41.73 -6.10
C PRO A 152 -10.12 -41.05 -6.94
N ASP A 153 -10.51 -40.09 -7.78
CA ASP A 153 -9.63 -39.38 -8.73
C ASP A 153 -9.90 -37.87 -8.77
N GLY A 154 -10.55 -37.34 -7.74
CA GLY A 154 -10.79 -35.89 -7.65
C GLY A 154 -9.54 -35.13 -7.26
N GLY A 155 -9.14 -34.16 -8.10
CA GLY A 155 -7.98 -33.29 -7.87
C GLY A 155 -8.23 -32.21 -6.82
N ASP A 156 -7.16 -31.56 -6.42
CA ASP A 156 -7.17 -30.46 -5.43
C ASP A 156 -7.62 -29.14 -6.07
N GLY A 157 -8.18 -28.24 -5.27
CA GLY A 157 -8.44 -26.89 -5.70
C GLY A 157 -7.15 -26.06 -5.84
N GLY A 158 -7.12 -25.15 -6.79
CA GLY A 158 -6.00 -24.23 -7.00
C GLY A 158 -5.92 -23.15 -5.91
N GLU A 159 -4.73 -22.63 -5.67
CA GLU A 159 -4.56 -21.48 -4.77
C GLU A 159 -5.17 -20.21 -5.38
N GLY A 160 -5.75 -19.35 -4.55
CA GLY A 160 -6.20 -18.01 -4.95
C GLY A 160 -5.04 -17.09 -5.30
N GLY A 161 -5.27 -16.11 -6.19
CA GLY A 161 -4.30 -15.08 -6.52
C GLY A 161 -4.02 -14.14 -5.35
N SER A 162 -2.80 -13.67 -5.26
CA SER A 162 -2.34 -12.74 -4.22
C SER A 162 -2.30 -11.30 -4.74
N VAL A 163 -2.34 -10.33 -3.84
CA VAL A 163 -2.19 -8.90 -4.16
C VAL A 163 -0.79 -8.45 -3.74
N TYR A 164 -0.05 -7.93 -4.72
CA TYR A 164 1.31 -7.43 -4.52
C TYR A 164 1.38 -5.92 -4.75
N ILE A 165 2.36 -5.29 -4.15
CA ILE A 165 2.69 -3.88 -4.35
C ILE A 165 4.15 -3.72 -4.75
N GLN A 166 4.41 -2.76 -5.66
CA GLN A 166 5.76 -2.43 -6.08
C GLN A 166 5.91 -0.91 -6.22
N ALA A 167 6.97 -0.35 -5.66
CA ALA A 167 7.34 1.04 -5.84
C ALA A 167 8.24 1.20 -7.06
N ILE A 168 7.83 2.07 -8.01
CA ILE A 168 8.52 2.30 -9.27
C ILE A 168 8.86 3.77 -9.41
N GLU A 169 10.07 4.05 -9.90
CA GLU A 169 10.49 5.41 -10.25
C GLU A 169 9.76 5.91 -11.51
N GLY A 170 9.60 7.22 -11.62
CA GLY A 170 8.96 7.85 -12.78
C GLY A 170 7.44 8.02 -12.67
N ILE A 171 6.82 7.52 -11.63
CA ILE A 171 5.42 7.80 -11.28
C ILE A 171 5.41 8.88 -10.20
N ASN A 172 4.64 9.98 -10.40
CA ASN A 172 4.62 11.11 -9.47
C ASN A 172 3.27 11.31 -8.77
N SER A 173 2.26 10.49 -9.05
CA SER A 173 0.92 10.66 -8.52
C SER A 173 0.19 9.32 -8.35
N LEU A 174 -0.69 9.25 -7.36
CA LEU A 174 -1.59 8.12 -7.14
C LEU A 174 -2.85 8.17 -8.02
N SER A 175 -2.97 9.13 -8.96
CA SER A 175 -4.16 9.32 -9.81
C SER A 175 -4.52 8.10 -10.67
N LYS A 176 -3.51 7.34 -11.12
CA LYS A 176 -3.69 6.14 -11.95
C LYS A 176 -4.15 4.89 -11.19
N LEU A 177 -4.13 4.92 -9.85
CA LEU A 177 -4.56 3.78 -9.06
C LEU A 177 -6.09 3.59 -9.17
N LYS A 178 -6.53 2.35 -9.27
CA LYS A 178 -7.95 1.99 -9.20
C LYS A 178 -8.43 2.07 -7.75
N THR A 179 -9.72 2.19 -7.54
CA THR A 179 -10.33 2.16 -6.20
C THR A 179 -10.43 0.76 -5.62
N THR A 180 -10.40 -0.27 -6.48
CA THR A 180 -10.55 -1.66 -6.09
C THR A 180 -9.59 -2.52 -6.90
N TYR A 181 -8.89 -3.42 -6.22
CA TYR A 181 -8.05 -4.46 -6.80
C TYR A 181 -8.51 -5.81 -6.27
N ILE A 182 -8.86 -6.71 -7.18
CA ILE A 182 -9.34 -8.05 -6.87
C ILE A 182 -8.47 -9.02 -7.64
N ALA A 183 -7.83 -9.96 -6.93
CA ALA A 183 -7.12 -11.07 -7.54
C ALA A 183 -8.09 -12.21 -7.85
N ASP A 184 -7.76 -13.02 -8.86
CA ASP A 184 -8.61 -14.11 -9.30
C ASP A 184 -8.66 -15.24 -8.26
N ASN A 185 -9.79 -15.91 -8.17
CA ASN A 185 -9.91 -17.12 -7.35
C ASN A 185 -9.14 -18.27 -8.01
N GLY A 186 -8.68 -19.22 -7.20
CA GLY A 186 -8.23 -20.51 -7.69
C GLY A 186 -9.37 -21.29 -8.35
N LEU A 187 -9.04 -22.08 -9.34
CA LEU A 187 -10.02 -22.96 -9.97
C LEU A 187 -10.25 -24.19 -9.08
N ASN A 188 -11.47 -24.71 -9.11
CA ASN A 188 -11.79 -25.97 -8.42
C ASN A 188 -11.04 -27.13 -9.08
N GLY A 189 -10.70 -28.14 -8.28
CA GLY A 189 -10.20 -29.40 -8.79
C GLY A 189 -11.19 -30.06 -9.74
N THR A 190 -10.69 -30.92 -10.63
CA THR A 190 -11.53 -31.67 -11.56
C THR A 190 -11.32 -33.17 -11.45
N SER A 191 -11.97 -33.98 -12.28
CA SER A 191 -11.71 -35.40 -12.42
C SER A 191 -10.33 -35.67 -12.99
N ASP A 192 -9.94 -36.94 -13.02
CA ASP A 192 -8.68 -37.43 -13.59
C ASP A 192 -7.43 -36.85 -12.87
N GLN A 193 -7.53 -36.67 -11.55
CA GLN A 193 -6.47 -36.12 -10.68
C GLN A 193 -5.96 -34.74 -11.13
N ALA A 194 -6.80 -34.00 -11.85
CA ALA A 194 -6.41 -32.69 -12.34
C ALA A 194 -6.67 -31.61 -11.29
N ASP A 195 -5.60 -31.03 -10.77
CA ASP A 195 -5.64 -29.94 -9.83
C ASP A 195 -6.11 -28.64 -10.47
N GLY A 196 -6.82 -27.83 -9.71
CA GLY A 196 -7.26 -26.52 -10.12
C GLY A 196 -6.08 -25.57 -10.35
N ALA A 197 -6.11 -24.79 -11.41
CA ALA A 197 -5.08 -23.80 -11.67
C ALA A 197 -5.11 -22.68 -10.62
N LYS A 198 -3.93 -22.15 -10.27
CA LYS A 198 -3.79 -20.99 -9.38
C LYS A 198 -4.43 -19.76 -9.99
N GLY A 199 -5.14 -18.97 -9.18
CA GLY A 199 -5.68 -17.66 -9.57
C GLY A 199 -4.57 -16.67 -9.93
N LYS A 200 -4.87 -15.73 -10.85
CA LYS A 200 -3.91 -14.71 -11.26
C LYS A 200 -3.66 -13.70 -10.15
N ASP A 201 -2.39 -13.42 -9.91
CA ASP A 201 -1.94 -12.40 -8.96
C ASP A 201 -2.18 -10.99 -9.54
N VAL A 202 -2.42 -10.01 -8.65
CA VAL A 202 -2.61 -8.61 -9.01
C VAL A 202 -1.46 -7.77 -8.49
N MET A 203 -0.89 -6.92 -9.36
CA MET A 203 0.19 -6.00 -9.04
C MET A 203 -0.34 -4.56 -8.94
N ILE A 204 -0.03 -3.91 -7.83
CA ILE A 204 -0.29 -2.48 -7.61
C ILE A 204 1.03 -1.74 -7.74
N THR A 205 1.16 -0.88 -8.75
CA THR A 205 2.35 -0.05 -8.94
C THR A 205 2.14 1.33 -8.34
N VAL A 206 3.06 1.77 -7.49
CA VAL A 206 2.97 3.06 -6.79
C VAL A 206 4.26 3.86 -6.99
N PRO A 207 4.19 5.19 -6.84
CA PRO A 207 5.38 6.03 -6.83
C PRO A 207 6.26 5.76 -5.62
N VAL A 208 7.57 5.96 -5.78
CA VAL A 208 8.52 5.96 -4.66
C VAL A 208 8.16 7.06 -3.66
N GLY A 209 8.29 6.79 -2.37
CA GLY A 209 7.86 7.69 -1.30
C GLY A 209 6.41 7.51 -0.85
N THR A 210 5.72 6.45 -1.33
CA THR A 210 4.37 6.11 -0.87
C THR A 210 4.43 5.38 0.47
N VAL A 211 3.54 5.77 1.39
CA VAL A 211 3.25 5.01 2.61
C VAL A 211 1.91 4.33 2.46
N VAL A 212 1.88 3.06 2.75
CA VAL A 212 0.66 2.27 2.76
C VAL A 212 0.29 1.98 4.20
N THR A 213 -0.88 2.41 4.64
CA THR A 213 -1.40 2.16 5.99
C THR A 213 -2.70 1.39 5.91
N TRP A 214 -2.91 0.50 6.87
CA TRP A 214 -4.19 -0.17 7.00
C TRP A 214 -5.27 0.83 7.40
N CYS A 215 -6.47 0.72 6.84
CA CYS A 215 -7.60 1.56 7.21
C CYS A 215 -8.92 0.77 7.28
N LEU A 216 -9.91 1.37 7.91
CA LEU A 216 -11.26 0.83 7.96
C LEU A 216 -12.04 1.13 6.67
N ASP A 217 -13.14 0.40 6.47
CA ASP A 217 -14.08 0.70 5.38
C ASP A 217 -14.59 2.15 5.53
N PRO A 218 -14.32 3.02 4.54
CA PRO A 218 -14.76 4.42 4.60
C PRO A 218 -16.27 4.59 4.70
N LYS A 219 -17.06 3.62 4.24
CA LYS A 219 -18.53 3.66 4.33
C LYS A 219 -18.98 3.48 5.77
N ILE A 220 -18.47 2.44 6.43
CA ILE A 220 -18.78 2.13 7.84
C ILE A 220 -18.36 3.29 8.73
N VAL A 221 -17.18 3.86 8.49
CA VAL A 221 -16.69 5.01 9.26
C VAL A 221 -17.59 6.23 9.10
N ARG A 222 -18.05 6.53 7.86
CA ARG A 222 -18.97 7.64 7.62
C ARG A 222 -20.30 7.46 8.33
N GLU A 223 -20.89 6.28 8.22
CA GLU A 223 -22.16 5.96 8.89
C GLU A 223 -22.02 6.13 10.41
N TYR A 224 -20.94 5.62 10.98
CA TYR A 224 -20.65 5.76 12.42
C TYR A 224 -20.49 7.23 12.83
N VAL A 225 -19.71 8.00 12.06
CA VAL A 225 -19.50 9.43 12.32
C VAL A 225 -20.80 10.22 12.16
N ASP A 226 -21.59 9.95 11.12
CA ASP A 226 -22.90 10.60 10.90
C ASP A 226 -23.88 10.29 12.06
N GLN A 227 -23.84 9.08 12.64
CA GLN A 227 -24.62 8.73 13.84
C GLN A 227 -24.14 9.52 15.06
N LYS A 228 -22.82 9.59 15.29
CA LYS A 228 -22.23 10.31 16.43
C LYS A 228 -22.47 11.82 16.37
N ILE A 229 -22.46 12.42 15.18
CA ILE A 229 -22.79 13.84 14.98
C ILE A 229 -24.27 14.09 15.35
N LYS A 230 -25.18 13.16 15.04
CA LYS A 230 -26.60 13.26 15.40
C LYS A 230 -26.82 13.13 16.91
N GLU A 231 -26.08 12.26 17.58
CA GLU A 231 -26.12 12.05 19.04
C GLU A 231 -25.53 13.26 19.78
N ASN A 232 -24.37 13.74 19.36
CA ASN A 232 -23.64 14.86 19.97
C ASN A 232 -23.93 16.15 19.21
N LYS A 233 -24.98 16.88 19.62
CA LYS A 233 -25.33 18.20 19.06
C LYS A 233 -24.16 19.20 19.23
N GLY A 234 -23.22 19.24 18.27
CA GLY A 234 -22.19 20.27 18.18
C GLY A 234 -20.73 19.83 18.35
N GLY A 235 -20.43 18.53 18.42
CA GLY A 235 -19.05 18.01 18.47
C GLY A 235 -18.31 18.20 17.14
N SER A 236 -17.06 18.65 17.21
CA SER A 236 -16.19 18.71 16.03
C SER A 236 -15.91 17.30 15.49
N LEU A 237 -15.82 17.16 14.17
CA LEU A 237 -15.47 15.90 13.49
C LEU A 237 -14.13 15.34 14.01
N ARG A 238 -13.20 16.22 14.34
CA ARG A 238 -11.90 15.89 14.92
C ARG A 238 -12.03 15.27 16.30
N ASP A 239 -12.86 15.85 17.17
CA ASP A 239 -13.08 15.35 18.52
C ASP A 239 -13.73 13.96 18.50
N ILE A 240 -14.67 13.73 17.56
CA ILE A 240 -15.29 12.42 17.37
C ILE A 240 -14.25 11.36 16.94
N LEU A 241 -13.34 11.68 16.04
CA LEU A 241 -12.30 10.75 15.58
C LEU A 241 -11.23 10.47 16.65
N GLU A 242 -10.93 11.44 17.52
CA GLU A 242 -9.96 11.26 18.60
C GLU A 242 -10.57 10.53 19.81
N THR A 243 -11.84 10.77 20.12
CA THR A 243 -12.53 10.11 21.24
C THR A 243 -13.00 8.70 20.93
N SER A 244 -13.36 8.45 19.67
CA SER A 244 -13.78 7.12 19.22
C SER A 244 -12.58 6.18 19.12
N LYS A 245 -12.61 5.08 19.87
CA LYS A 245 -11.52 4.10 19.91
C LYS A 245 -11.98 2.77 19.32
N ILE A 246 -11.10 2.13 18.56
CA ILE A 246 -11.28 0.78 18.00
C ILE A 246 -10.37 -0.22 18.70
N ARG A 247 -10.80 -1.48 18.75
CA ARG A 247 -9.98 -2.61 19.22
C ARG A 247 -9.36 -3.31 18.02
N LEU A 248 -8.08 -3.64 18.12
CA LEU A 248 -7.32 -4.35 17.10
C LEU A 248 -6.51 -5.45 17.74
N ASN A 249 -6.44 -6.59 17.07
CA ASN A 249 -5.57 -7.69 17.43
C ASN A 249 -4.23 -7.50 16.72
N CYS A 250 -3.17 -7.46 17.49
CA CYS A 250 -1.82 -7.25 17.00
C CYS A 250 -0.92 -8.41 17.39
N THR A 251 0.09 -8.64 16.59
CA THR A 251 1.19 -9.54 16.90
C THR A 251 2.43 -8.73 17.25
N GLY A 252 3.26 -9.23 18.13
CA GLY A 252 4.51 -8.60 18.55
C GLY A 252 5.66 -9.60 18.54
N ARG A 253 6.91 -9.11 18.59
CA ARG A 253 8.03 -9.98 18.91
C ARG A 253 7.93 -10.34 20.40
N PHE A 254 8.09 -11.62 20.69
CA PHE A 254 8.22 -12.12 22.05
C PHE A 254 9.56 -11.65 22.66
N SER A 255 9.67 -10.38 22.94
CA SER A 255 10.74 -9.80 23.77
C SER A 255 10.07 -9.14 24.97
N ILE A 256 10.82 -8.93 26.04
CA ILE A 256 10.42 -8.40 27.35
C ILE A 256 9.46 -7.19 27.27
N ASP A 257 9.44 -6.47 26.16
CA ASP A 257 8.62 -5.26 25.94
C ASP A 257 7.30 -5.48 25.16
N GLN A 258 6.89 -6.67 24.84
CA GLN A 258 5.62 -7.04 24.16
C GLN A 258 4.91 -5.90 23.37
N LYS A 259 5.68 -5.16 22.55
CA LYS A 259 5.14 -4.04 21.78
C LYS A 259 4.44 -4.54 20.52
N PRO A 260 3.22 -4.04 20.22
CA PRO A 260 2.52 -4.39 19.01
C PRO A 260 3.33 -3.94 17.78
N SER A 261 3.59 -4.83 16.86
CA SER A 261 4.36 -4.56 15.64
C SER A 261 3.51 -4.69 14.38
N HIS A 262 2.62 -5.67 14.32
CA HIS A 262 1.78 -5.96 13.16
C HIS A 262 0.33 -6.14 13.57
N ILE A 263 -0.58 -5.67 12.71
CA ILE A 263 -2.01 -5.93 12.80
C ILE A 263 -2.25 -7.33 12.25
N GLN A 264 -3.00 -8.17 12.99
CA GLN A 264 -3.43 -9.47 12.51
C GLN A 264 -4.62 -9.31 11.57
N LEU A 265 -4.51 -9.85 10.38
CA LEU A 265 -5.61 -9.92 9.41
C LEU A 265 -6.29 -11.28 9.55
N PHE A 266 -7.62 -11.29 9.47
CA PHE A 266 -8.41 -12.51 9.61
C PHE A 266 -9.15 -12.81 8.32
N ARG A 267 -9.12 -14.09 7.92
CA ARG A 267 -9.90 -14.62 6.79
C ARG A 267 -11.31 -14.97 7.25
N LYS A 268 -12.28 -14.74 6.38
CA LYS A 268 -13.65 -15.23 6.59
C LYS A 268 -13.76 -16.65 6.03
N SER A 269 -12.97 -17.57 6.59
CA SER A 269 -12.94 -18.97 6.18
C SER A 269 -13.65 -19.84 7.21
N TYR A 270 -13.81 -21.12 6.87
CA TYR A 270 -14.36 -22.12 7.80
C TYR A 270 -13.39 -22.36 8.97
N GLU A 271 -13.93 -22.77 10.11
CA GLU A 271 -13.18 -23.17 11.29
C GLU A 271 -12.51 -24.56 11.08
N ALA A 272 -11.42 -24.83 11.80
CA ALA A 272 -10.73 -26.12 11.72
C ALA A 272 -11.71 -27.30 11.91
N GLY A 273 -11.58 -28.32 11.08
CA GLY A 273 -12.46 -29.50 11.06
C GLY A 273 -13.79 -29.32 10.31
N LYS A 274 -14.09 -28.10 9.85
CA LYS A 274 -15.26 -27.80 9.00
C LYS A 274 -14.84 -27.58 7.53
N GLY A 275 -15.76 -27.15 6.68
CA GLY A 275 -15.49 -26.91 5.26
C GLY A 275 -15.46 -28.20 4.45
N TRP A 276 -16.36 -29.13 4.74
CA TRP A 276 -16.52 -30.34 3.96
C TRP A 276 -17.53 -30.14 2.83
N ILE A 277 -17.21 -30.68 1.67
CA ILE A 277 -18.11 -30.77 0.50
C ILE A 277 -18.52 -32.22 0.33
N PHE A 278 -19.81 -32.52 0.46
CA PHE A 278 -20.34 -33.87 0.36
C PHE A 278 -21.02 -34.13 -0.99
N LYS A 279 -20.81 -35.32 -1.57
CA LYS A 279 -21.47 -35.75 -2.80
C LYS A 279 -22.38 -36.95 -2.55
N GLY A 280 -23.68 -36.73 -2.58
CA GLY A 280 -24.70 -37.75 -2.48
C GLY A 280 -25.20 -38.12 -1.08
N LYS A 281 -24.52 -37.68 -0.03
CA LYS A 281 -24.96 -37.79 1.36
C LYS A 281 -24.45 -36.55 2.13
N ASP A 282 -25.27 -36.11 3.08
CA ASP A 282 -25.03 -34.93 3.88
C ASP A 282 -24.04 -35.19 5.05
N GLU A 283 -23.70 -34.12 5.73
CA GLU A 283 -22.79 -34.11 6.86
C GLU A 283 -23.30 -34.97 8.01
N GLU A 284 -24.59 -34.93 8.32
CA GLU A 284 -25.18 -35.71 9.42
C GLU A 284 -24.96 -37.21 9.24
N TYR A 285 -25.13 -37.71 8.00
CA TYR A 285 -24.85 -39.10 7.70
C TYR A 285 -23.39 -39.47 7.99
N HIS A 286 -22.43 -38.63 7.59
CA HIS A 286 -21.01 -38.89 7.76
C HIS A 286 -20.60 -38.77 9.24
N LEU A 287 -21.07 -37.72 9.93
CA LEU A 287 -20.80 -37.54 11.36
C LEU A 287 -21.30 -38.68 12.24
N SER A 288 -22.31 -39.46 11.80
CA SER A 288 -22.80 -40.65 12.51
C SER A 288 -21.87 -41.86 12.39
N LYS A 289 -20.78 -41.79 11.62
CA LYS A 289 -19.86 -42.90 11.36
C LYS A 289 -18.54 -42.73 12.09
N ASP A 290 -18.13 -43.73 12.85
CA ASP A 290 -16.89 -43.72 13.63
C ASP A 290 -15.65 -43.46 12.75
N TRP A 291 -15.58 -44.11 11.58
CA TRP A 291 -14.48 -43.93 10.65
C TRP A 291 -14.37 -42.52 10.11
N PHE A 292 -15.49 -41.79 10.00
CA PHE A 292 -15.45 -40.38 9.58
C PHE A 292 -15.02 -39.46 10.73
N GLN A 293 -15.45 -39.77 11.96
CA GLN A 293 -15.03 -39.00 13.13
C GLN A 293 -13.51 -39.08 13.36
N ASP A 294 -12.93 -40.27 13.18
CA ASP A 294 -11.48 -40.45 13.31
C ASP A 294 -10.71 -39.72 12.19
N LEU A 295 -11.20 -39.81 10.94
CA LEU A 295 -10.65 -39.02 9.83
C LEU A 295 -10.77 -37.53 10.11
N ALA A 296 -11.94 -37.07 10.55
CA ALA A 296 -12.19 -35.64 10.82
C ALA A 296 -11.25 -35.09 11.90
N LYS A 297 -10.88 -35.87 12.92
CA LYS A 297 -9.88 -35.45 13.92
C LYS A 297 -8.52 -35.17 13.27
N ASN A 298 -8.02 -36.08 12.43
CA ASN A 298 -6.74 -35.92 11.76
C ASN A 298 -6.74 -34.70 10.80
N VAL A 299 -7.86 -34.53 10.09
CA VAL A 299 -8.03 -33.36 9.19
C VAL A 299 -8.18 -32.05 9.98
N THR A 300 -8.75 -32.10 11.20
CA THR A 300 -8.83 -30.93 12.08
C THR A 300 -7.43 -30.47 12.49
N GLU A 301 -6.50 -31.37 12.78
CA GLU A 301 -5.10 -31.00 13.07
C GLU A 301 -4.43 -30.35 11.86
N TYR A 302 -4.64 -30.89 10.66
CA TYR A 302 -4.16 -30.26 9.43
C TYR A 302 -4.75 -28.86 9.21
N ASP A 303 -6.05 -28.67 9.44
CA ASP A 303 -6.70 -27.36 9.34
C ASP A 303 -6.15 -26.38 10.39
N MET A 304 -5.83 -26.85 11.61
CA MET A 304 -5.20 -26.02 12.65
C MET A 304 -3.80 -25.55 12.22
N ASP A 305 -2.99 -26.43 11.64
CA ASP A 305 -1.67 -26.08 11.11
C ASP A 305 -1.79 -25.06 9.96
N LEU A 306 -2.79 -25.20 9.10
CA LEU A 306 -3.10 -24.23 8.07
C LEU A 306 -3.48 -22.86 8.67
N GLU A 307 -4.37 -22.84 9.65
CA GLU A 307 -4.76 -21.61 10.34
C GLU A 307 -3.57 -20.95 11.02
N GLN A 308 -2.70 -21.74 11.66
CA GLN A 308 -1.48 -21.19 12.25
C GLN A 308 -0.55 -20.58 11.19
N SER A 309 -0.36 -21.26 10.06
CA SER A 309 0.44 -20.73 8.96
C SER A 309 -0.17 -19.47 8.34
N GLU A 310 -1.50 -19.38 8.27
CA GLU A 310 -2.22 -18.17 7.85
C GLU A 310 -2.03 -17.04 8.86
N LEU A 311 -2.13 -17.31 10.16
CA LEU A 311 -1.87 -16.32 11.21
C LEU A 311 -0.42 -15.79 11.16
N GLU A 312 0.54 -16.59 10.74
CA GLU A 312 1.94 -16.15 10.55
C GLU A 312 2.13 -15.29 9.31
N THR A 313 1.42 -15.57 8.23
CA THR A 313 1.57 -14.86 6.95
C THR A 313 0.67 -13.64 6.81
N ASP A 314 -0.53 -13.67 7.41
CA ASP A 314 -1.56 -12.64 7.26
C ASP A 314 -1.37 -11.50 8.28
N ARG A 315 -0.26 -10.80 8.17
CA ARG A 315 0.14 -9.70 9.07
C ARG A 315 0.42 -8.45 8.28
N PHE A 316 0.02 -7.31 8.83
CA PHE A 316 0.32 -6.01 8.23
C PHE A 316 1.01 -5.09 9.26
N PRO A 317 2.11 -4.39 8.90
CA PRO A 317 2.81 -3.51 9.85
C PRO A 317 1.89 -2.44 10.45
N LEU A 318 1.86 -2.32 11.77
CA LEU A 318 0.99 -1.35 12.46
C LEU A 318 1.29 0.10 12.07
N LEU A 319 2.57 0.42 11.86
CA LEU A 319 3.02 1.76 11.42
C LEU A 319 2.85 1.97 9.90
N GLY A 320 2.36 0.96 9.18
CA GLY A 320 2.28 0.99 7.73
C GLY A 320 3.57 0.55 7.04
N LEU A 321 3.46 0.33 5.73
CA LEU A 321 4.55 -0.04 4.85
C LEU A 321 5.11 1.24 4.20
N ASP A 322 6.39 1.50 4.43
CA ASP A 322 7.09 2.66 3.88
C ASP A 322 7.88 2.28 2.63
N LEU A 323 7.45 2.79 1.49
CA LEU A 323 8.05 2.57 0.18
C LEU A 323 8.91 3.78 -0.25
N SER A 324 9.85 4.20 0.61
CA SER A 324 10.74 5.35 0.36
C SER A 324 11.80 5.08 -0.71
N LYS A 325 12.05 3.81 -1.05
CA LYS A 325 13.00 3.38 -2.09
C LYS A 325 12.27 2.55 -3.14
N PRO A 326 12.78 2.51 -4.39
CA PRO A 326 12.25 1.60 -5.39
C PRO A 326 12.41 0.16 -4.90
N THR A 327 11.43 -0.69 -5.18
CA THR A 327 11.46 -2.09 -4.78
C THR A 327 11.74 -2.98 -5.98
N ASP A 328 12.86 -3.72 -5.95
CA ASP A 328 13.22 -4.65 -7.03
C ASP A 328 12.24 -5.82 -7.10
N LYS A 329 11.83 -6.31 -5.93
CA LYS A 329 10.85 -7.40 -5.81
C LYS A 329 9.50 -6.87 -5.30
N PRO A 330 8.39 -7.40 -5.84
CA PRO A 330 7.06 -7.05 -5.33
C PRO A 330 6.88 -7.53 -3.88
N ILE A 331 6.22 -6.71 -3.07
CA ILE A 331 5.90 -7.02 -1.68
C ILE A 331 4.46 -7.54 -1.63
N CYS A 332 4.24 -8.68 -1.00
CA CYS A 332 2.89 -9.23 -0.82
C CYS A 332 2.11 -8.41 0.22
N LEU A 333 0.97 -7.85 -0.18
CA LEU A 333 0.02 -7.18 0.71
C LEU A 333 -1.01 -8.15 1.29
N LEU A 334 -1.62 -8.96 0.42
CA LEU A 334 -2.64 -9.93 0.78
C LEU A 334 -2.37 -11.25 0.06
N LYS A 335 -2.16 -12.31 0.81
CA LYS A 335 -1.97 -13.65 0.27
C LYS A 335 -3.31 -14.29 -0.10
N GLY A 336 -3.36 -15.01 -1.22
CA GLY A 336 -4.51 -15.78 -1.65
C GLY A 336 -4.88 -16.90 -0.69
N GLY A 337 -6.09 -17.40 -0.78
CA GLY A 337 -6.56 -18.57 -0.03
C GLY A 337 -5.94 -19.85 -0.58
N LYS A 338 -5.67 -20.82 0.27
CA LYS A 338 -5.18 -22.15 -0.14
C LYS A 338 -6.32 -22.98 -0.74
N GLY A 339 -6.03 -23.79 -1.75
CA GLY A 339 -6.99 -24.71 -2.35
C GLY A 339 -7.41 -25.82 -1.39
N GLY A 340 -8.61 -26.32 -1.58
CA GLY A 340 -9.16 -27.46 -0.82
C GLY A 340 -8.66 -28.79 -1.35
N LEU A 341 -8.60 -29.80 -0.49
CA LEU A 341 -8.13 -31.14 -0.86
C LEU A 341 -9.21 -31.94 -1.58
N GLY A 342 -8.83 -32.61 -2.67
CA GLY A 342 -9.68 -33.55 -3.41
C GLY A 342 -9.96 -34.85 -2.64
N ASN A 343 -10.95 -35.60 -3.10
CA ASN A 343 -11.34 -36.84 -2.40
C ASN A 343 -10.28 -37.94 -2.45
N MET A 344 -9.30 -37.87 -3.34
CA MET A 344 -8.21 -38.85 -3.41
C MET A 344 -7.37 -38.90 -2.13
N HIS A 345 -7.24 -37.79 -1.40
CA HIS A 345 -6.50 -37.71 -0.14
C HIS A 345 -7.17 -38.43 1.02
N PHE A 346 -8.47 -38.77 0.90
CA PHE A 346 -9.27 -39.40 1.95
C PHE A 346 -9.49 -40.90 1.73
N LEU A 347 -8.79 -41.48 0.74
CA LEU A 347 -8.79 -42.93 0.52
C LEU A 347 -7.98 -43.60 1.62
N THR A 348 -8.63 -44.48 2.40
CA THR A 348 -8.00 -45.31 3.44
C THR A 348 -8.46 -46.74 3.32
N ASN A 349 -7.87 -47.66 4.10
CA ASN A 349 -8.32 -49.05 4.15
C ASN A 349 -9.78 -49.20 4.59
N LEU A 350 -10.27 -48.30 5.44
CA LEU A 350 -11.65 -48.27 5.91
C LEU A 350 -12.57 -47.48 4.97
N ILE A 351 -12.04 -46.48 4.25
CA ILE A 351 -12.81 -45.58 3.39
C ILE A 351 -12.37 -45.81 1.94
N ARG A 352 -13.01 -46.75 1.26
CA ARG A 352 -12.68 -47.09 -0.14
C ARG A 352 -13.24 -46.12 -1.16
N ASN A 353 -14.37 -45.47 -0.87
CA ASN A 353 -15.04 -44.53 -1.76
C ASN A 353 -15.39 -43.24 -1.02
N PRO A 354 -14.42 -42.37 -0.74
CA PRO A 354 -14.67 -41.09 -0.07
C PRO A 354 -15.53 -40.20 -0.97
N ARG A 355 -16.75 -39.89 -0.54
CA ARG A 355 -17.70 -39.02 -1.25
C ARG A 355 -17.69 -37.60 -0.69
N PHE A 356 -16.54 -37.13 -0.27
CA PHE A 356 -16.34 -35.83 0.31
C PHE A 356 -14.96 -35.30 -0.05
N SER A 357 -14.83 -33.97 -0.04
CA SER A 357 -13.62 -33.18 -0.30
C SER A 357 -13.61 -31.97 0.63
N LYS A 358 -12.56 -31.15 0.58
CA LYS A 358 -12.46 -29.93 1.36
C LYS A 358 -12.72 -28.71 0.49
N GLU A 359 -13.39 -27.72 1.06
CA GLU A 359 -13.50 -26.38 0.49
C GLU A 359 -12.15 -25.66 0.48
N GLY A 360 -11.96 -24.77 -0.49
CA GLY A 360 -10.84 -23.85 -0.50
C GLY A 360 -10.93 -22.80 0.61
N ARG A 361 -9.78 -22.35 1.11
CA ARG A 361 -9.71 -21.27 2.11
C ARG A 361 -10.08 -19.93 1.49
N SER A 362 -10.81 -19.11 2.22
CA SER A 362 -11.18 -17.77 1.75
C SER A 362 -9.97 -16.86 1.65
N GLY A 363 -9.98 -15.94 0.67
CA GLY A 363 -9.02 -14.85 0.58
C GLY A 363 -9.25 -13.77 1.63
N LEU A 364 -8.32 -12.81 1.68
CA LEU A 364 -8.39 -11.63 2.54
C LEU A 364 -9.05 -10.47 1.81
N GLU A 365 -9.85 -9.70 2.52
CA GLU A 365 -10.43 -8.45 2.03
C GLU A 365 -10.13 -7.33 3.01
N GLN A 366 -9.36 -6.30 2.57
CA GLN A 366 -8.92 -5.21 3.41
C GLN A 366 -8.90 -3.88 2.66
N TYR A 367 -8.97 -2.79 3.42
CA TYR A 367 -8.80 -1.43 2.90
C TYR A 367 -7.43 -0.91 3.30
N PHE A 368 -6.76 -0.28 2.35
CA PHE A 368 -5.47 0.36 2.57
C PHE A 368 -5.53 1.82 2.11
N MET A 369 -4.92 2.66 2.89
CA MET A 369 -4.73 4.07 2.59
C MET A 369 -3.32 4.27 2.06
N PHE A 370 -3.22 4.77 0.85
CA PHE A 370 -1.98 5.11 0.16
C PHE A 370 -1.77 6.61 0.28
N GLU A 371 -0.68 7.02 0.88
CA GLU A 371 -0.31 8.42 1.09
C GLU A 371 1.09 8.68 0.55
N LEU A 372 1.24 9.69 -0.30
CA LEU A 372 2.54 10.13 -0.79
C LEU A 372 3.23 10.98 0.28
N LYS A 373 4.41 10.57 0.75
CA LYS A 373 5.16 11.32 1.79
C LYS A 373 5.68 12.65 1.29
N SER A 374 6.17 12.70 0.06
CA SER A 374 6.73 13.91 -0.55
C SER A 374 6.04 14.14 -1.88
N ILE A 375 5.48 15.32 -2.04
CA ILE A 375 4.87 15.74 -3.29
C ILE A 375 5.95 16.15 -4.29
N ALA A 376 7.03 16.77 -3.80
CA ALA A 376 8.11 17.28 -4.62
C ALA A 376 9.45 17.36 -3.86
N ASP A 377 10.55 17.41 -4.60
CA ASP A 377 11.88 17.66 -4.05
C ASP A 377 11.98 19.08 -3.47
N LEU A 378 11.38 20.06 -4.16
CA LEU A 378 11.36 21.46 -3.75
C LEU A 378 9.91 21.99 -3.64
N GLY A 379 9.64 22.78 -2.60
CA GLY A 379 8.38 23.50 -2.44
C GLY A 379 8.55 24.98 -2.71
N LEU A 380 7.73 25.58 -3.60
CA LEU A 380 7.65 27.03 -3.77
C LEU A 380 6.80 27.62 -2.65
N VAL A 381 7.38 28.46 -1.84
CA VAL A 381 6.75 29.12 -0.70
C VAL A 381 6.71 30.62 -0.94
N GLY A 382 5.56 31.24 -0.84
CA GLY A 382 5.47 32.69 -1.07
C GLY A 382 4.05 33.22 -0.88
N LEU A 383 3.92 34.48 -0.64
CA LEU A 383 2.63 35.15 -0.50
C LEU A 383 1.80 35.08 -1.80
N PRO A 384 0.50 35.33 -1.74
CA PRO A 384 -0.33 35.48 -2.93
C PRO A 384 0.29 36.54 -3.88
N ASN A 385 0.21 36.29 -5.20
CA ASN A 385 0.73 37.15 -6.25
C ASN A 385 2.28 37.37 -6.29
N ALA A 386 3.06 36.61 -5.51
CA ALA A 386 4.53 36.63 -5.60
C ALA A 386 5.07 36.05 -6.93
N GLY A 387 4.23 35.34 -7.70
CA GLY A 387 4.58 34.80 -9.01
C GLY A 387 5.01 33.32 -9.01
N LYS A 388 4.68 32.54 -7.98
CA LYS A 388 5.01 31.09 -7.87
C LYS A 388 4.57 30.29 -9.08
N SER A 389 3.27 30.38 -9.42
CA SER A 389 2.70 29.63 -10.55
C SER A 389 3.26 30.09 -11.89
N THR A 390 3.66 31.36 -12.01
CA THR A 390 4.34 31.90 -13.19
C THR A 390 5.74 31.29 -13.33
N ILE A 391 6.48 31.20 -12.22
CA ILE A 391 7.80 30.55 -12.19
C ILE A 391 7.63 29.07 -12.61
N LEU A 392 6.70 28.33 -11.99
CA LEU A 392 6.48 26.93 -12.31
C LEU A 392 6.13 26.70 -13.79
N ASN A 393 5.31 27.58 -14.38
CA ASN A 393 4.99 27.53 -15.81
C ASN A 393 6.21 27.71 -16.71
N ARG A 394 7.15 28.55 -16.29
CA ARG A 394 8.36 28.84 -17.09
C ARG A 394 9.39 27.73 -17.01
N ILE A 395 9.51 27.05 -15.85
CA ILE A 395 10.55 26.05 -15.61
C ILE A 395 10.11 24.62 -15.90
N SER A 396 8.82 24.37 -16.08
CA SER A 396 8.29 23.02 -16.32
C SER A 396 7.23 23.02 -17.41
N ASN A 397 6.98 21.84 -17.98
CA ASN A 397 5.86 21.62 -18.91
C ASN A 397 4.49 21.54 -18.21
N ALA A 398 4.41 21.83 -16.92
CA ALA A 398 3.15 21.94 -16.19
C ALA A 398 2.39 23.18 -16.70
N THR A 399 1.10 23.04 -16.92
CA THR A 399 0.19 24.16 -17.28
C THR A 399 -0.71 24.51 -16.11
N PRO A 400 -0.21 25.15 -15.02
CA PRO A 400 -1.07 25.66 -13.99
C PRO A 400 -1.91 26.81 -14.54
N ARG A 401 -3.17 26.89 -14.14
CA ARG A 401 -4.03 28.03 -14.51
C ARG A 401 -3.58 29.26 -13.72
N VAL A 402 -3.00 30.22 -14.40
CA VAL A 402 -2.65 31.53 -13.84
C VAL A 402 -3.89 32.42 -13.98
N GLY A 403 -4.46 32.86 -12.88
CA GLY A 403 -5.55 33.84 -12.83
C GLY A 403 -5.18 35.04 -11.94
N HIS A 404 -5.84 36.17 -12.15
CA HIS A 404 -5.62 37.40 -11.33
C HIS A 404 -6.34 37.36 -9.96
N TRP A 405 -6.80 36.18 -9.53
CA TRP A 405 -7.45 35.99 -8.24
C TRP A 405 -6.39 35.85 -7.13
N GLU A 406 -6.67 36.32 -5.93
CA GLU A 406 -5.77 36.21 -4.77
C GLU A 406 -5.35 34.76 -4.48
N PHE A 407 -6.16 33.78 -4.93
CA PHE A 407 -5.91 32.36 -4.81
C PHE A 407 -5.84 31.70 -6.20
N THR A 408 -4.66 31.58 -6.76
CA THR A 408 -4.46 30.99 -8.09
C THR A 408 -4.48 29.45 -8.07
N THR A 409 -4.17 28.83 -6.94
CA THR A 409 -4.06 27.37 -6.82
C THR A 409 -4.85 26.88 -5.59
N LEU A 410 -5.88 26.06 -5.83
CA LEU A 410 -6.62 25.32 -4.79
C LEU A 410 -6.00 23.95 -4.49
N HIS A 411 -5.19 23.43 -5.38
CA HIS A 411 -4.50 22.14 -5.27
C HIS A 411 -3.03 22.31 -5.65
N PRO A 412 -2.10 21.58 -5.01
CA PRO A 412 -0.70 21.66 -5.35
C PRO A 412 -0.47 21.23 -6.80
N THR A 413 0.25 22.06 -7.55
CA THR A 413 0.66 21.74 -8.92
C THR A 413 2.12 21.31 -8.89
N VAL A 414 2.41 20.12 -9.39
CA VAL A 414 3.77 19.57 -9.41
C VAL A 414 4.31 19.61 -10.83
N GLY A 415 5.46 20.26 -10.99
CA GLY A 415 6.23 20.28 -12.23
C GLY A 415 7.47 19.40 -12.11
N THR A 416 7.76 18.61 -13.14
CA THR A 416 9.02 17.86 -13.26
C THR A 416 9.98 18.66 -14.13
N ILE A 417 11.19 18.90 -13.63
CA ILE A 417 12.22 19.67 -14.29
C ILE A 417 13.38 18.76 -14.68
N SER A 418 13.87 18.93 -15.90
CA SER A 418 15.04 18.23 -16.43
C SER A 418 16.05 19.28 -16.92
N LEU A 419 17.27 19.21 -16.39
CA LEU A 419 18.37 20.09 -16.82
C LEU A 419 19.12 19.59 -18.07
N GLY A 420 18.75 18.42 -18.58
CA GLY A 420 19.37 17.78 -19.74
C GLY A 420 19.06 16.29 -19.80
N ILE A 421 19.55 15.62 -20.84
CA ILE A 421 19.29 14.20 -21.10
C ILE A 421 19.92 13.32 -20.00
N ASP A 422 21.14 13.67 -19.56
CA ASP A 422 21.94 12.86 -18.62
C ASP A 422 21.89 13.36 -17.17
N LYS A 423 21.12 14.43 -16.90
CA LYS A 423 21.01 14.98 -15.54
C LYS A 423 19.79 14.46 -14.80
N PRO A 424 19.88 14.22 -13.49
CA PRO A 424 18.76 13.73 -12.72
C PRO A 424 17.61 14.75 -12.70
N LYS A 425 16.40 14.27 -12.98
CA LYS A 425 15.18 15.08 -12.91
C LYS A 425 14.82 15.36 -11.45
N PHE A 426 14.28 16.55 -11.19
CA PHE A 426 13.72 16.89 -9.89
C PHE A 426 12.31 17.47 -10.03
N THR A 427 11.56 17.41 -8.94
CA THR A 427 10.17 17.85 -8.91
C THR A 427 10.03 19.10 -8.06
N VAL A 428 9.22 20.03 -8.54
CA VAL A 428 8.90 21.29 -7.85
C VAL A 428 7.40 21.41 -7.71
N ALA A 429 6.93 21.66 -6.48
CA ALA A 429 5.53 21.89 -6.21
C ALA A 429 5.24 23.38 -6.04
N ASP A 430 4.27 23.90 -6.79
CA ASP A 430 3.62 25.17 -6.47
C ASP A 430 2.59 24.91 -5.37
N ILE A 431 2.86 25.49 -4.24
CA ILE A 431 2.06 25.32 -3.07
C ILE A 431 1.14 26.55 -2.94
N PRO A 432 -0.20 26.39 -2.78
CA PRO A 432 -1.13 27.51 -2.68
C PRO A 432 -0.65 28.58 -1.69
N GLY A 433 -0.87 29.86 -1.98
CA GLY A 433 -0.33 30.96 -1.20
C GLY A 433 -0.62 30.84 0.28
N ILE A 434 0.42 31.00 1.09
CA ILE A 434 0.31 31.06 2.54
C ILE A 434 -0.47 32.33 2.89
N ILE A 435 -1.58 32.16 3.61
CA ILE A 435 -2.38 33.26 4.16
C ILE A 435 -1.85 33.55 5.56
N LYS A 436 -1.83 34.81 5.97
CA LYS A 436 -1.60 35.16 7.38
C LYS A 436 -2.57 34.35 8.25
N ASP A 437 -2.06 33.74 9.32
CA ASP A 437 -2.77 32.83 10.25
C ASP A 437 -3.12 31.42 9.70
N ALA A 438 -2.44 30.95 8.67
CA ALA A 438 -2.61 29.57 8.17
C ALA A 438 -2.22 28.53 9.24
N SER A 439 -1.33 28.86 10.17
CA SER A 439 -0.91 28.04 11.31
C SER A 439 -2.01 27.90 12.38
N GLN A 440 -3.03 28.76 12.40
CA GLN A 440 -4.11 28.78 13.38
C GLN A 440 -5.39 28.02 12.94
N ASP A 441 -5.30 27.08 12.00
CA ASP A 441 -6.42 26.24 11.52
C ASP A 441 -7.56 27.01 10.79
N LYS A 442 -7.33 28.24 10.37
CA LYS A 442 -8.30 28.98 9.55
C LYS A 442 -8.15 28.60 8.08
N GLY A 443 -8.81 27.52 7.66
CA GLY A 443 -8.82 27.07 6.26
C GLY A 443 -8.07 25.76 5.99
N MET A 444 -7.54 25.58 4.78
CA MET A 444 -6.80 24.37 4.35
C MET A 444 -5.35 24.27 4.88
N GLY A 445 -4.99 25.01 5.94
CA GLY A 445 -3.61 25.27 6.34
C GLY A 445 -2.77 24.04 6.75
N LEU A 446 -3.29 23.14 7.59
CA LEU A 446 -2.47 22.08 8.20
C LEU A 446 -2.10 20.92 7.27
N GLU A 447 -2.99 20.49 6.37
CA GLU A 447 -2.64 19.44 5.39
C GLU A 447 -1.59 19.92 4.41
N PHE A 448 -1.63 21.18 4.14
CA PHE A 448 -0.78 21.95 3.27
C PHE A 448 0.64 22.15 3.83
N LEU A 449 0.77 22.56 5.09
CA LEU A 449 2.07 22.68 5.77
C LEU A 449 2.81 21.34 5.82
N ARG A 450 2.11 20.22 5.95
CA ARG A 450 2.72 18.88 5.90
C ARG A 450 3.44 18.59 4.58
N HIS A 451 2.94 19.12 3.48
CA HIS A 451 3.57 18.91 2.17
C HIS A 451 4.85 19.72 2.03
N ILE A 452 4.88 20.93 2.60
CA ILE A 452 6.09 21.76 2.67
C ILE A 452 7.13 21.08 3.57
N GLU A 453 6.74 20.65 4.77
CA GLU A 453 7.63 19.99 5.73
C GLU A 453 8.32 18.75 5.16
N ARG A 454 7.69 18.06 4.22
CA ARG A 454 8.19 16.83 3.60
C ARG A 454 9.09 17.03 2.39
N SER A 455 9.15 18.24 1.81
CA SER A 455 10.08 18.53 0.72
C SER A 455 11.52 18.63 1.23
N LYS A 456 12.50 18.36 0.35
CA LYS A 456 13.94 18.41 0.71
C LYS A 456 14.43 19.84 0.89
N GLY A 457 13.93 20.75 0.08
CA GLY A 457 14.30 22.16 0.11
C GLY A 457 13.10 23.08 -0.11
N TRP A 458 13.25 24.32 0.32
CA TRP A 458 12.25 25.37 0.18
C TRP A 458 12.77 26.50 -0.68
N VAL A 459 11.93 26.94 -1.59
CA VAL A 459 12.20 28.08 -2.46
C VAL A 459 11.26 29.21 -2.09
N PHE A 460 11.76 30.19 -1.33
CA PHE A 460 10.98 31.35 -0.94
C PHE A 460 10.90 32.32 -2.13
N VAL A 461 9.69 32.62 -2.57
CA VAL A 461 9.41 33.55 -3.68
C VAL A 461 8.87 34.84 -3.12
N ILE A 462 9.65 35.90 -3.29
CA ILE A 462 9.37 37.28 -2.82
C ILE A 462 9.16 38.18 -4.03
N SER A 463 8.19 39.08 -3.94
CA SER A 463 7.97 40.12 -4.98
C SER A 463 8.72 41.39 -4.64
N LEU A 464 9.59 41.87 -5.54
CA LEU A 464 10.27 43.14 -5.40
C LEU A 464 9.36 44.35 -5.69
N GLU A 465 8.14 44.11 -6.18
CA GLU A 465 7.14 45.18 -6.40
C GLU A 465 6.68 45.83 -5.08
N LYS A 466 6.64 45.07 -3.99
CA LYS A 466 6.23 45.56 -2.68
C LYS A 466 7.25 46.49 -2.06
N GLU A 467 6.79 47.33 -1.14
CA GLU A 467 7.67 48.30 -0.48
C GLU A 467 8.71 47.65 0.41
N GLU A 468 8.31 46.62 1.19
CA GLU A 468 9.16 45.94 2.17
C GLU A 468 9.23 44.41 1.91
N PRO A 469 10.06 43.97 0.96
CA PRO A 469 10.18 42.53 0.64
C PRO A 469 10.81 41.71 1.77
N LEU A 470 11.52 42.31 2.70
CA LEU A 470 12.12 41.64 3.84
C LEU A 470 11.05 41.22 4.87
N GLU A 471 10.03 42.05 5.11
CA GLU A 471 8.90 41.71 5.98
C GLU A 471 8.09 40.53 5.44
N ASP A 472 7.93 40.46 4.12
CA ASP A 472 7.31 39.31 3.45
C ASP A 472 8.10 38.03 3.74
N LEU A 473 9.43 38.07 3.71
CA LEU A 473 10.29 36.93 4.05
C LEU A 473 10.11 36.52 5.52
N PHE A 474 10.12 37.45 6.45
CA PHE A 474 9.90 37.15 7.87
C PHE A 474 8.51 36.55 8.12
N THR A 475 7.48 37.06 7.46
CA THR A 475 6.12 36.50 7.55
C THR A 475 6.10 35.04 7.08
N LEU A 476 6.73 34.75 5.93
CA LEU A 476 6.82 33.40 5.39
C LEU A 476 7.61 32.45 6.30
N MET A 477 8.71 32.92 6.88
CA MET A 477 9.53 32.13 7.82
C MET A 477 8.73 31.72 9.07
N ASN A 478 7.97 32.64 9.63
CA ASN A 478 7.14 32.40 10.81
C ASN A 478 6.00 31.40 10.50
N GLU A 479 5.36 31.52 9.36
CA GLU A 479 4.24 30.63 8.96
C GLU A 479 4.69 29.19 8.66
N VAL A 480 5.92 29.01 8.17
CA VAL A 480 6.46 27.67 7.81
C VAL A 480 7.02 26.93 9.03
N GLY A 481 7.01 27.52 10.22
CA GLY A 481 7.44 26.87 11.45
C GLY A 481 8.68 27.45 12.12
N GLY A 482 9.09 28.68 11.73
CA GLY A 482 10.16 29.44 12.35
C GLY A 482 11.57 28.86 12.13
N GLU A 483 12.51 29.32 12.94
CA GLU A 483 13.95 29.00 12.80
C GLU A 483 14.27 27.51 12.95
N GLU A 484 13.53 26.77 13.78
CA GLU A 484 13.77 25.32 13.98
C GLU A 484 13.51 24.50 12.71
N ALA A 485 12.48 24.87 11.95
CA ALA A 485 12.14 24.19 10.70
C ALA A 485 13.12 24.56 9.56
N LEU A 486 13.55 25.81 9.52
CA LEU A 486 14.52 26.33 8.55
C LEU A 486 15.90 25.67 8.67
N ALA A 487 16.36 25.39 9.87
CA ALA A 487 17.66 24.78 10.12
C ALA A 487 17.81 23.36 9.54
N THR A 488 16.69 22.68 9.21
CA THR A 488 16.69 21.30 8.69
C THR A 488 16.59 21.20 7.17
N LYS A 489 16.42 22.32 6.46
CA LYS A 489 16.11 22.36 5.03
C LYS A 489 17.14 23.18 4.23
N ASN A 490 17.28 22.81 2.96
CA ASN A 490 17.99 23.65 2.00
C ASN A 490 17.08 24.82 1.59
N ILE A 491 17.60 26.04 1.67
CA ILE A 491 16.82 27.25 1.43
C ILE A 491 17.39 27.99 0.23
N LEU A 492 16.51 28.38 -0.69
CA LEU A 492 16.79 29.28 -1.81
C LEU A 492 15.79 30.42 -1.79
N VAL A 493 16.26 31.65 -1.83
CA VAL A 493 15.40 32.86 -1.90
C VAL A 493 15.39 33.39 -3.33
N VAL A 494 14.20 33.57 -3.89
CA VAL A 494 13.97 34.04 -5.24
C VAL A 494 13.27 35.39 -5.19
N CYS A 495 13.95 36.42 -5.61
CA CYS A 495 13.42 37.77 -5.73
C CYS A 495 12.82 37.97 -7.14
N ASN A 496 11.49 37.78 -7.25
CA ASN A 496 10.78 37.89 -8.52
C ASN A 496 10.30 39.30 -8.82
N LYS A 497 9.94 39.55 -10.08
CA LYS A 497 9.53 40.86 -10.63
C LYS A 497 10.64 41.92 -10.58
N ALA A 498 11.87 41.49 -10.87
CA ALA A 498 13.01 42.37 -10.92
C ALA A 498 12.96 43.40 -12.08
N ASP A 499 11.97 43.25 -12.97
CA ASP A 499 11.78 44.04 -14.19
C ASP A 499 10.91 45.30 -14.03
N ILE A 500 10.38 45.59 -12.82
CA ILE A 500 9.37 46.65 -12.65
C ILE A 500 9.99 48.03 -12.50
N ASP A 501 11.08 48.20 -11.73
CA ASP A 501 11.71 49.50 -11.50
C ASP A 501 13.19 49.32 -11.08
N GLU A 502 14.10 49.56 -12.00
CA GLU A 502 15.52 49.19 -11.85
C GLU A 502 16.20 49.81 -10.61
N LYS A 503 15.90 51.05 -10.26
CA LYS A 503 16.58 51.75 -9.16
C LYS A 503 16.07 51.35 -7.78
N SER A 504 14.76 51.29 -7.60
CA SER A 504 14.15 50.86 -6.31
C SER A 504 14.32 49.39 -6.07
N THR A 505 14.24 48.59 -7.12
CA THR A 505 14.40 47.12 -7.07
C THR A 505 15.82 46.72 -6.65
N PHE A 506 16.85 47.45 -7.11
CA PHE A 506 18.23 47.16 -6.73
C PHE A 506 18.48 47.36 -5.23
N THR A 507 17.99 48.46 -4.66
CA THR A 507 18.14 48.72 -3.20
C THR A 507 17.38 47.68 -2.36
N LYS A 508 16.16 47.33 -2.76
CA LYS A 508 15.36 46.29 -2.11
C LYS A 508 16.04 44.91 -2.19
N TYR A 509 16.61 44.58 -3.34
CA TYR A 509 17.39 43.34 -3.51
C TYR A 509 18.61 43.30 -2.60
N GLN A 510 19.37 44.43 -2.48
CA GLN A 510 20.53 44.47 -1.60
C GLN A 510 20.18 44.24 -0.13
N THR A 511 19.05 44.77 0.36
CA THR A 511 18.60 44.51 1.74
C THR A 511 18.30 43.02 1.98
N VAL A 512 17.61 42.35 1.06
CA VAL A 512 17.36 40.92 1.12
C VAL A 512 18.66 40.13 1.03
N LEU A 513 19.56 40.48 0.12
CA LEU A 513 20.85 39.83 -0.06
C LEU A 513 21.70 39.88 1.22
N THR A 514 21.78 41.05 1.86
CA THR A 514 22.55 41.23 3.11
C THR A 514 22.01 40.34 4.25
N PHE A 515 20.69 40.21 4.34
CA PHE A 515 20.05 39.35 5.31
C PHE A 515 20.33 37.87 5.03
N CYS A 516 20.17 37.42 3.77
CA CYS A 516 20.37 36.01 3.39
C CYS A 516 21.85 35.61 3.51
N GLN A 517 22.80 36.49 3.21
CA GLN A 517 24.23 36.19 3.43
C GLN A 517 24.58 35.94 4.89
N LYS A 518 23.94 36.63 5.84
CA LYS A 518 24.13 36.38 7.27
C LYS A 518 23.66 34.97 7.69
N ASN A 519 22.67 34.42 6.97
CA ASN A 519 22.10 33.11 7.23
C ASN A 519 22.66 31.99 6.33
N ASN A 520 23.66 32.29 5.48
CA ASN A 520 24.21 31.37 4.48
C ASN A 520 23.18 30.85 3.48
N TRP A 521 22.21 31.67 3.09
CA TRP A 521 21.20 31.32 2.11
C TRP A 521 21.55 31.90 0.74
N GLU A 522 21.23 31.13 -0.30
CA GLU A 522 21.41 31.61 -1.67
C GLU A 522 20.23 32.48 -2.09
N VAL A 523 20.54 33.56 -2.82
CA VAL A 523 19.54 34.53 -3.33
C VAL A 523 19.75 34.74 -4.82
N ILE A 524 18.64 34.79 -5.56
CA ILE A 524 18.66 35.08 -6.99
C ILE A 524 17.54 36.05 -7.40
N PRO A 525 17.84 37.14 -8.14
CA PRO A 525 16.83 37.99 -8.72
C PRO A 525 16.40 37.44 -10.09
N ILE A 526 15.10 37.45 -10.37
CA ILE A 526 14.53 36.97 -11.63
C ILE A 526 13.37 37.84 -12.11
N SER A 527 13.08 37.75 -13.41
CA SER A 527 11.78 38.12 -13.97
C SER A 527 11.11 36.91 -14.58
N ALA A 528 10.15 36.31 -13.84
CA ALA A 528 9.40 35.17 -14.33
C ALA A 528 8.54 35.52 -15.56
N LEU A 529 8.08 36.78 -15.68
CA LEU A 529 7.25 37.23 -16.80
C LEU A 529 8.08 37.35 -18.09
N LYS A 530 9.23 37.98 -18.02
CA LYS A 530 10.14 38.18 -19.18
C LYS A 530 10.99 36.91 -19.44
N GLY A 531 11.21 36.07 -18.46
CA GLY A 531 12.06 34.87 -18.54
C GLY A 531 13.54 35.19 -18.28
N GLU A 532 13.85 36.31 -17.64
CA GLU A 532 15.21 36.72 -17.33
C GLU A 532 15.75 35.96 -16.13
N ASN A 533 17.00 35.51 -16.23
CA ASN A 533 17.76 34.77 -15.20
C ASN A 533 17.16 33.42 -14.79
N ILE A 534 16.32 32.83 -15.64
CA ILE A 534 15.66 31.54 -15.35
C ILE A 534 16.65 30.37 -15.39
N ASP A 535 17.64 30.39 -16.30
CA ASP A 535 18.63 29.31 -16.39
C ASP A 535 19.49 29.21 -15.13
N ALA A 536 19.92 30.37 -14.58
CA ALA A 536 20.63 30.41 -13.32
C ALA A 536 19.75 29.91 -12.15
N LEU A 537 18.44 30.25 -12.15
CA LEU A 537 17.48 29.73 -11.19
C LEU A 537 17.40 28.19 -11.24
N LEU A 538 17.33 27.59 -12.43
CA LEU A 538 17.27 26.15 -12.59
C LEU A 538 18.49 25.43 -11.99
N VAL A 539 19.70 25.98 -12.20
CA VAL A 539 20.93 25.44 -11.64
C VAL A 539 20.90 25.51 -10.10
N LYS A 540 20.51 26.68 -9.54
CA LYS A 540 20.41 26.87 -8.09
C LYS A 540 19.33 25.97 -7.45
N MET A 541 18.19 25.78 -8.13
CA MET A 541 17.16 24.86 -7.68
C MET A 541 17.65 23.41 -7.68
N ALA A 542 18.43 22.99 -8.68
CA ALA A 542 19.00 21.64 -8.69
C ALA A 542 19.98 21.42 -7.52
N GLN A 543 20.82 22.42 -7.22
CA GLN A 543 21.71 22.41 -6.05
C GLN A 543 20.91 22.31 -4.75
N CYS A 544 19.86 23.10 -4.60
CA CYS A 544 18.96 23.06 -3.44
C CYS A 544 18.25 21.71 -3.30
N ALA A 545 17.89 21.04 -4.41
CA ALA A 545 17.31 19.70 -4.44
C ALA A 545 18.35 18.58 -4.17
N GLY A 546 19.65 18.89 -4.11
CA GLY A 546 20.73 17.91 -3.99
C GLY A 546 20.89 17.03 -5.24
N LYS A 547 20.60 17.58 -6.43
CA LYS A 547 20.64 16.88 -7.73
C LYS A 547 21.43 17.65 -8.80
N ALA A 548 22.40 18.45 -8.37
CA ALA A 548 23.29 19.23 -9.27
C ALA A 548 24.48 18.38 -9.73
#